data_c710ed6a9983da89c50fbf93720e3026
#
_entry.id   c710ed6a9983da89c50fbf93720e3026
#
_cell.length_a   1.000
_cell.length_b   1.000
_cell.length_c   1.000
_cell.angle_alpha   90.00
_cell.angle_beta   90.00
_cell.angle_gamma   90.00
#
_symmetry.space_group_name_H-M   'P 1'
#
loop_
_entity.id
_entity.type
_entity.pdbx_description
1 polymer ?
#
loop_
_entity_poly.entity_id
_entity_poly.type
_entity_poly.pdbx_seq_one_letter_code
_entity_poly.pdbx_strand_id
1 'polypeptide(L)'
;MLHKMREQVAPYGKKLAMTEGHFAIPGRNRCEVLSTWAAGVAYARILNVQERNGDILDIATLADFFGNRWQVNAIIIPTPIRNNKPYLQPVGWVMMLYRRHVGEEAVSVSYPSDLDVVASRTGNRIFLHVVNTRMDRPIKVNLQVDGMKIVRGKVYEIAEDPEFEITELTPDAFRPREKELTGEEWVFPSASVTAMELECVAEIKD
;
A
#
# COMPACT_ATOMS: atom_id res chain seq x y z
N MET A 1 -8.37 14.02 10.48
CA MET A 1 -8.42 13.42 11.83
C MET A 1 -7.05 13.38 12.48
N LEU A 2 -6.03 12.75 11.91
CA LEU A 2 -4.67 12.66 12.48
C LEU A 2 -4.04 14.02 12.82
N HIS A 3 -4.22 15.05 11.99
CA HIS A 3 -3.72 16.40 12.26
C HIS A 3 -4.23 16.96 13.62
N LYS A 4 -5.53 16.85 13.88
CA LYS A 4 -6.10 17.31 15.17
C LYS A 4 -5.57 16.48 16.35
N MET A 5 -5.38 15.17 16.15
CA MET A 5 -4.81 14.32 17.20
C MET A 5 -3.33 14.66 17.46
N ARG A 6 -2.57 15.00 16.41
CA ARG A 6 -1.19 15.49 16.53
C ARG A 6 -1.13 16.71 17.45
N GLU A 7 -1.98 17.72 17.21
CA GLU A 7 -2.05 18.93 18.03
C GLU A 7 -2.38 18.64 19.50
N GLN A 8 -3.22 17.63 19.75
CA GLN A 8 -3.60 17.24 21.11
C GLN A 8 -2.50 16.52 21.88
N VAL A 9 -1.66 15.71 21.23
CA VAL A 9 -0.64 14.89 21.90
C VAL A 9 0.74 15.55 21.95
N ALA A 10 1.04 16.43 21.00
CA ALA A 10 2.35 17.09 20.89
C ALA A 10 2.78 17.83 22.17
N PRO A 11 1.91 18.61 22.88
CA PRO A 11 2.29 19.31 24.11
C PRO A 11 2.76 18.38 25.23
N TYR A 12 2.37 17.12 25.18
CA TYR A 12 2.69 16.11 26.19
C TYR A 12 3.84 15.19 25.78
N GLY A 13 4.45 15.40 24.60
CA GLY A 13 5.46 14.50 24.05
C GLY A 13 5.00 13.06 23.86
N LYS A 14 3.69 12.87 23.65
CA LYS A 14 3.07 11.53 23.48
C LYS A 14 2.87 11.24 22.01
N LYS A 15 2.80 9.94 21.72
CA LYS A 15 2.50 9.39 20.40
C LYS A 15 1.14 8.72 20.37
N LEU A 16 0.68 8.40 19.17
CA LEU A 16 -0.61 7.80 18.93
C LEU A 16 -0.49 6.29 18.71
N ALA A 17 -1.48 5.56 19.19
CA ALA A 17 -1.71 4.17 18.81
C ALA A 17 -3.10 4.07 18.17
N MET A 18 -3.15 3.69 16.90
CA MET A 18 -4.39 3.34 16.20
C MET A 18 -4.60 1.83 16.34
N THR A 19 -5.51 1.44 17.22
CA THR A 19 -5.73 0.05 17.60
C THR A 19 -6.74 -0.68 16.70
N GLU A 20 -7.50 0.07 15.90
CA GLU A 20 -8.43 -0.47 14.90
C GLU A 20 -8.46 0.39 13.65
N GLY A 21 -8.54 -0.27 12.49
CA GLY A 21 -8.76 0.37 11.21
C GLY A 21 -9.67 -0.49 10.34
N HIS A 22 -10.67 0.14 9.70
CA HIS A 22 -11.62 -0.53 8.82
C HIS A 22 -11.86 0.27 7.57
N PHE A 23 -12.02 -0.45 6.47
CA PHE A 23 -12.53 0.12 5.23
C PHE A 23 -14.05 -0.11 5.16
N ALA A 24 -14.78 0.90 4.71
CA ALA A 24 -16.22 0.78 4.44
C ALA A 24 -16.62 1.69 3.28
N ILE A 25 -17.58 1.26 2.48
CA ILE A 25 -18.23 2.08 1.46
C ILE A 25 -19.62 2.46 1.99
N PRO A 26 -19.95 3.76 2.06
CA PRO A 26 -21.30 4.18 2.48
C PRO A 26 -22.39 3.53 1.63
N GLY A 27 -23.42 3.01 2.28
CA GLY A 27 -24.56 2.36 1.62
C GLY A 27 -24.34 0.90 1.21
N ARG A 28 -23.12 0.35 1.42
CA ARG A 28 -22.84 -1.08 1.21
C ARG A 28 -22.52 -1.77 2.53
N ASN A 29 -22.83 -3.05 2.61
CA ASN A 29 -22.41 -3.87 3.73
C ASN A 29 -20.88 -3.97 3.72
N ARG A 30 -20.24 -3.66 4.85
CA ARG A 30 -18.78 -3.72 5.01
C ARG A 30 -18.21 -5.06 4.51
N CYS A 31 -18.86 -6.14 4.85
CA CYS A 31 -18.39 -7.48 4.55
C CYS A 31 -18.36 -7.80 3.04
N GLU A 32 -19.27 -7.20 2.27
CA GLU A 32 -19.36 -7.43 0.82
C GLU A 32 -18.22 -6.76 0.05
N VAL A 33 -17.56 -5.76 0.63
CA VAL A 33 -16.52 -5.01 -0.05
C VAL A 33 -15.10 -5.41 0.32
N LEU A 34 -14.92 -6.15 1.43
CA LEU A 34 -13.57 -6.48 1.93
C LEU A 34 -12.82 -7.46 1.02
N SER A 35 -13.54 -8.30 0.27
CA SER A 35 -12.96 -9.25 -0.70
C SER A 35 -12.70 -8.63 -2.07
N THR A 36 -13.22 -7.43 -2.35
CA THR A 36 -13.02 -6.74 -3.62
C THR A 36 -11.68 -6.02 -3.69
N TRP A 37 -11.13 -5.85 -4.90
CA TRP A 37 -9.88 -5.12 -5.08
C TRP A 37 -10.00 -3.64 -4.65
N ALA A 38 -11.17 -3.04 -4.75
CA ALA A 38 -11.42 -1.69 -4.24
C ALA A 38 -11.01 -1.53 -2.78
N ALA A 39 -11.20 -2.56 -1.93
CA ALA A 39 -10.75 -2.55 -0.54
C ALA A 39 -9.22 -2.52 -0.43
N GLY A 40 -8.51 -3.24 -1.29
CA GLY A 40 -7.04 -3.21 -1.35
C GLY A 40 -6.51 -1.81 -1.68
N VAL A 41 -7.05 -1.19 -2.74
CA VAL A 41 -6.67 0.18 -3.14
C VAL A 41 -6.96 1.20 -2.04
N ALA A 42 -8.14 1.12 -1.43
CA ALA A 42 -8.53 2.04 -0.35
C ALA A 42 -7.62 1.87 0.88
N TYR A 43 -7.29 0.62 1.23
CA TYR A 43 -6.42 0.37 2.38
C TYR A 43 -4.98 0.77 2.14
N ALA A 44 -4.46 0.62 0.92
CA ALA A 44 -3.15 1.11 0.55
C ALA A 44 -3.01 2.63 0.82
N ARG A 45 -4.05 3.42 0.54
CA ARG A 45 -4.09 4.84 0.88
C ARG A 45 -4.08 5.09 2.39
N ILE A 46 -4.73 4.22 3.17
CA ILE A 46 -4.67 4.31 4.64
C ILE A 46 -3.23 4.06 5.12
N LEU A 47 -2.55 3.04 4.58
CA LEU A 47 -1.14 2.76 4.89
C LEU A 47 -0.24 3.94 4.51
N ASN A 48 -0.43 4.55 3.34
CA ASN A 48 0.32 5.74 2.95
C ASN A 48 0.12 6.91 3.95
N VAL A 49 -1.11 7.10 4.45
CA VAL A 49 -1.37 8.11 5.51
C VAL A 49 -0.65 7.74 6.81
N GLN A 50 -0.61 6.46 7.17
CA GLN A 50 0.09 5.99 8.37
C GLN A 50 1.60 6.20 8.25
N GLU A 51 2.21 5.82 7.12
CA GLU A 51 3.64 6.02 6.86
C GLU A 51 4.03 7.52 6.88
N ARG A 52 3.22 8.39 6.27
CA ARG A 52 3.43 9.86 6.34
C ARG A 52 3.35 10.44 7.76
N ASN A 53 2.77 9.73 8.69
CA ASN A 53 2.61 10.16 10.08
C ASN A 53 3.37 9.28 11.08
N GLY A 54 4.35 8.51 10.64
CA GLY A 54 5.17 7.62 11.47
C GLY A 54 5.94 8.35 12.58
N ASP A 55 6.13 9.66 12.47
CA ASP A 55 6.72 10.49 13.52
C ASP A 55 5.86 10.58 14.78
N ILE A 56 4.53 10.46 14.66
CA ILE A 56 3.60 10.49 15.81
C ILE A 56 2.80 9.21 15.99
N LEU A 57 2.73 8.36 14.98
CA LEU A 57 1.95 7.13 14.98
C LEU A 57 2.88 5.93 15.21
N ASP A 58 3.04 5.51 16.47
CA ASP A 58 3.91 4.39 16.83
C ASP A 58 3.29 3.03 16.48
N ILE A 59 1.98 2.92 16.58
CA ILE A 59 1.25 1.68 16.33
C ILE A 59 0.04 1.98 15.44
N ALA A 60 -0.09 1.22 14.36
CA ALA A 60 -1.29 1.20 13.54
C ALA A 60 -1.68 -0.24 13.24
N THR A 61 -2.86 -0.63 13.68
CA THR A 61 -3.36 -1.99 13.54
C THR A 61 -4.65 -2.03 12.72
N LEU A 62 -4.99 -3.23 12.28
CA LEU A 62 -6.18 -3.57 11.54
C LEU A 62 -7.01 -4.52 12.39
N ALA A 63 -8.28 -4.17 12.68
CA ALA A 63 -9.19 -5.04 13.40
C ALA A 63 -9.71 -6.17 12.50
N ASP A 64 -10.11 -7.27 13.16
CA ASP A 64 -10.49 -8.52 12.51
C ASP A 64 -9.42 -8.97 11.50
N PHE A 65 -8.17 -9.08 11.99
CA PHE A 65 -7.02 -9.39 11.13
C PHE A 65 -7.15 -10.76 10.47
N PHE A 66 -7.56 -11.78 11.21
CA PHE A 66 -7.80 -13.11 10.67
C PHE A 66 -9.02 -13.78 11.34
N GLY A 67 -9.64 -14.71 10.63
CA GLY A 67 -10.77 -15.46 11.13
C GLY A 67 -11.52 -16.20 10.03
N ASN A 68 -12.68 -16.73 10.40
CA ASN A 68 -13.53 -17.51 9.50
C ASN A 68 -14.80 -16.77 9.06
N ARG A 69 -14.88 -15.49 9.36
CA ARG A 69 -16.03 -14.65 9.04
C ARG A 69 -15.68 -13.76 7.85
N TRP A 70 -16.63 -13.52 7.01
CA TRP A 70 -16.55 -12.66 5.84
C TRP A 70 -16.21 -11.18 6.14
N GLN A 71 -16.27 -10.74 7.39
CA GLN A 71 -15.85 -9.40 7.82
C GLN A 71 -14.36 -9.27 8.15
N VAL A 72 -13.59 -10.34 7.97
CA VAL A 72 -12.15 -10.35 8.23
C VAL A 72 -11.40 -9.53 7.18
N ASN A 73 -10.46 -8.71 7.62
CA ASN A 73 -9.77 -7.79 6.73
C ASN A 73 -8.57 -8.41 5.99
N ALA A 74 -7.76 -9.25 6.64
CA ALA A 74 -6.48 -9.66 6.08
C ALA A 74 -6.40 -11.14 5.68
N ILE A 75 -6.82 -12.07 6.56
CA ILE A 75 -6.66 -13.51 6.33
C ILE A 75 -7.98 -14.23 6.58
N ILE A 76 -8.53 -14.85 5.55
CA ILE A 76 -9.70 -15.73 5.69
C ILE A 76 -9.25 -17.15 5.99
N ILE A 77 -9.91 -17.75 6.99
CA ILE A 77 -9.83 -19.18 7.31
C ILE A 77 -11.16 -19.80 6.90
N PRO A 78 -11.23 -20.51 5.77
CA PRO A 78 -12.50 -21.09 5.28
C PRO A 78 -13.14 -22.05 6.30
N THR A 79 -14.46 -22.02 6.40
CA THR A 79 -15.22 -22.90 7.30
C THR A 79 -16.33 -23.60 6.53
N PRO A 80 -16.40 -24.93 6.54
CA PRO A 80 -15.50 -25.87 7.18
C PRO A 80 -14.16 -25.99 6.47
N ILE A 81 -13.07 -26.20 7.24
CA ILE A 81 -11.73 -26.43 6.72
C ILE A 81 -11.67 -27.90 6.21
N ARG A 82 -12.25 -28.18 5.07
CA ARG A 82 -12.21 -29.54 4.51
C ARG A 82 -11.01 -29.73 3.57
N ASN A 83 -10.91 -28.91 2.54
CA ASN A 83 -9.82 -28.94 1.56
C ASN A 83 -9.26 -27.54 1.27
N ASN A 84 -9.81 -26.51 1.89
CA ASN A 84 -9.46 -25.12 1.61
C ASN A 84 -8.39 -24.64 2.58
N LYS A 85 -7.41 -23.95 2.05
CA LYS A 85 -6.33 -23.33 2.82
C LYS A 85 -6.73 -21.88 3.18
N PRO A 86 -6.22 -21.33 4.31
CA PRO A 86 -6.31 -19.91 4.55
C PRO A 86 -5.73 -19.12 3.38
N TYR A 87 -6.34 -17.99 3.06
CA TYR A 87 -5.89 -17.11 1.99
C TYR A 87 -5.96 -15.64 2.39
N LEU A 88 -5.17 -14.82 1.70
CA LEU A 88 -5.13 -13.38 1.95
C LEU A 88 -6.31 -12.70 1.26
N GLN A 89 -6.95 -11.80 1.97
CA GLN A 89 -7.83 -10.77 1.42
C GLN A 89 -7.01 -9.71 0.69
N PRO A 90 -7.62 -8.82 -0.13
CA PRO A 90 -6.91 -7.72 -0.79
C PRO A 90 -6.05 -6.89 0.16
N VAL A 91 -6.58 -6.56 1.34
CA VAL A 91 -5.87 -5.84 2.39
C VAL A 91 -4.63 -6.60 2.87
N GLY A 92 -4.73 -7.92 3.05
CA GLY A 92 -3.60 -8.77 3.44
C GLY A 92 -2.49 -8.78 2.39
N TRP A 93 -2.85 -8.83 1.10
CA TRP A 93 -1.90 -8.73 -0.01
C TRP A 93 -1.16 -7.38 -0.02
N VAL A 94 -1.88 -6.28 0.19
CA VAL A 94 -1.31 -4.93 0.27
C VAL A 94 -0.38 -4.79 1.47
N MET A 95 -0.78 -5.27 2.65
CA MET A 95 0.07 -5.24 3.84
C MET A 95 1.36 -6.03 3.64
N MET A 96 1.27 -7.20 3.01
CA MET A 96 2.44 -8.01 2.69
C MET A 96 3.37 -7.30 1.70
N LEU A 97 2.82 -6.67 0.66
CA LEU A 97 3.55 -5.89 -0.32
C LEU A 97 4.33 -4.75 0.37
N TYR A 98 3.66 -3.92 1.16
CA TYR A 98 4.26 -2.78 1.86
C TYR A 98 5.35 -3.22 2.84
N ARG A 99 5.08 -4.26 3.64
CA ARG A 99 6.05 -4.75 4.63
C ARG A 99 7.34 -5.27 4.03
N ARG A 100 7.30 -5.78 2.81
CA ARG A 100 8.48 -6.33 2.11
C ARG A 100 9.34 -5.28 1.42
N HIS A 101 8.76 -4.14 1.08
CA HIS A 101 9.37 -3.15 0.19
C HIS A 101 9.39 -1.75 0.83
N VAL A 102 9.90 -1.64 2.06
CA VAL A 102 9.98 -0.39 2.82
C VAL A 102 11.40 -0.16 3.30
N GLY A 103 11.83 1.11 3.27
CA GLY A 103 13.12 1.56 3.82
C GLY A 103 13.04 1.96 5.29
N GLU A 104 14.18 2.28 5.86
CA GLU A 104 14.32 2.62 7.29
C GLU A 104 13.97 4.07 7.60
N GLU A 105 14.16 4.98 6.64
CA GLU A 105 13.95 6.41 6.81
C GLU A 105 12.91 6.93 5.83
N ALA A 106 11.93 7.68 6.30
CA ALA A 106 10.99 8.38 5.43
C ALA A 106 11.70 9.51 4.68
N VAL A 107 11.37 9.68 3.40
CA VAL A 107 11.85 10.78 2.56
C VAL A 107 10.67 11.51 1.93
N SER A 108 10.85 12.80 1.67
CA SER A 108 9.83 13.60 1.00
C SER A 108 9.70 13.19 -0.46
N VAL A 109 8.47 13.23 -0.98
CA VAL A 109 8.17 12.91 -2.37
C VAL A 109 7.13 13.89 -2.92
N SER A 110 7.32 14.31 -4.17
CA SER A 110 6.36 15.10 -4.94
C SER A 110 5.73 14.22 -6.01
N TYR A 111 4.41 14.32 -6.20
CA TYR A 111 3.68 13.44 -7.11
C TYR A 111 2.42 14.11 -7.68
N PRO A 112 1.92 13.65 -8.85
CA PRO A 112 0.65 14.12 -9.42
C PRO A 112 -0.54 13.86 -8.49
N SER A 113 -1.52 14.74 -8.47
CA SER A 113 -2.69 14.69 -7.56
C SER A 113 -3.55 13.42 -7.69
N ASP A 114 -3.47 12.72 -8.81
CA ASP A 114 -4.21 11.47 -9.05
C ASP A 114 -3.50 10.23 -8.50
N LEU A 115 -2.25 10.38 -8.05
CA LEU A 115 -1.52 9.35 -7.31
C LEU A 115 -1.53 9.66 -5.81
N ASP A 116 -1.33 8.64 -4.99
CA ASP A 116 -1.04 8.76 -3.56
C ASP A 116 0.28 8.02 -3.32
N VAL A 117 1.33 8.75 -2.94
CA VAL A 117 2.69 8.22 -2.89
C VAL A 117 3.34 8.50 -1.55
N VAL A 118 4.06 7.53 -1.04
CA VAL A 118 5.04 7.69 0.05
C VAL A 118 6.37 7.12 -0.37
N ALA A 119 7.43 7.65 0.20
CA ALA A 119 8.79 7.22 -0.09
C ALA A 119 9.59 6.99 1.19
N SER A 120 10.45 5.99 1.14
CA SER A 120 11.44 5.70 2.19
C SER A 120 12.77 5.31 1.57
N ARG A 121 13.84 5.27 2.38
CA ARG A 121 15.16 4.88 1.91
C ARG A 121 15.90 4.00 2.92
N THR A 122 16.84 3.24 2.42
CA THR A 122 17.91 2.59 3.18
C THR A 122 19.21 2.74 2.38
N GLY A 123 20.13 3.58 2.86
CA GLY A 123 21.34 3.93 2.12
C GLY A 123 21.01 4.60 0.78
N ASN A 124 21.47 3.99 -0.31
CA ASN A 124 21.23 4.45 -1.70
C ASN A 124 20.02 3.78 -2.39
N ARG A 125 19.25 3.01 -1.66
CA ARG A 125 18.01 2.39 -2.15
C ARG A 125 16.82 3.23 -1.74
N ILE A 126 15.99 3.58 -2.72
CA ILE A 126 14.72 4.30 -2.53
C ILE A 126 13.58 3.31 -2.71
N PHE A 127 12.62 3.36 -1.81
CA PHE A 127 11.39 2.57 -1.84
C PHE A 127 10.20 3.51 -2.02
N LEU A 128 9.31 3.15 -2.93
CA LEU A 128 8.07 3.90 -3.16
C LEU A 128 6.88 2.97 -2.93
N HIS A 129 5.86 3.46 -2.24
CA HIS A 129 4.52 2.89 -2.27
C HIS A 129 3.62 3.85 -3.02
N VAL A 130 3.08 3.39 -4.14
CA VAL A 130 2.29 4.20 -5.06
C VAL A 130 0.91 3.60 -5.23
N VAL A 131 -0.12 4.42 -5.04
CA VAL A 131 -1.51 4.05 -5.30
C VAL A 131 -2.04 4.92 -6.43
N ASN A 132 -2.40 4.30 -7.56
CA ASN A 132 -3.19 4.99 -8.56
C ASN A 132 -4.65 4.98 -8.10
N THR A 133 -5.14 6.16 -7.68
CA THR A 133 -6.49 6.32 -7.14
C THR A 133 -7.55 6.42 -8.24
N ARG A 134 -7.12 6.52 -9.52
CA ARG A 134 -8.01 6.51 -10.67
C ARG A 134 -8.38 5.07 -11.01
N MET A 135 -9.67 4.79 -10.95
CA MET A 135 -10.21 3.46 -11.28
C MET A 135 -10.38 3.28 -12.79
N ASP A 136 -10.33 4.37 -13.55
CA ASP A 136 -10.70 4.46 -14.97
C ASP A 136 -9.51 4.60 -15.93
N ARG A 137 -8.32 4.97 -15.44
CA ARG A 137 -7.19 5.26 -16.33
C ARG A 137 -5.82 5.02 -15.70
N PRO A 138 -4.82 4.63 -16.52
CA PRO A 138 -3.42 4.59 -16.10
C PRO A 138 -2.85 6.02 -15.98
N ILE A 139 -1.76 6.14 -15.21
CA ILE A 139 -1.01 7.39 -15.04
C ILE A 139 0.45 7.14 -15.36
N LYS A 140 0.96 7.86 -16.36
CA LYS A 140 2.37 7.84 -16.74
C LYS A 140 3.12 8.92 -15.97
N VAL A 141 4.28 8.55 -15.41
CA VAL A 141 5.18 9.48 -14.71
C VAL A 141 6.62 9.28 -15.14
N ASN A 142 7.43 10.32 -14.92
CA ASN A 142 8.88 10.25 -14.95
C ASN A 142 9.40 10.28 -13.51
N LEU A 143 10.23 9.30 -13.16
CA LEU A 143 10.80 9.14 -11.83
C LEU A 143 12.11 9.91 -11.76
N GLN A 144 12.28 10.73 -10.73
CA GLN A 144 13.50 11.48 -10.48
C GLN A 144 13.85 11.40 -8.98
N VAL A 145 15.14 11.35 -8.70
CA VAL A 145 15.66 11.38 -7.32
C VAL A 145 16.68 12.51 -7.24
N ASP A 146 16.41 13.49 -6.40
CA ASP A 146 17.24 14.69 -6.31
C ASP A 146 18.70 14.36 -5.96
N GLY A 147 19.63 14.80 -6.83
CA GLY A 147 21.05 14.58 -6.66
C GLY A 147 21.53 13.14 -6.88
N MET A 148 20.65 12.27 -7.38
CA MET A 148 20.97 10.87 -7.64
C MET A 148 20.41 10.42 -8.99
N LYS A 149 21.13 9.48 -9.62
CA LYS A 149 20.69 8.80 -10.84
C LYS A 149 20.15 7.42 -10.50
N ILE A 150 18.98 7.07 -11.01
CA ILE A 150 18.42 5.72 -10.93
C ILE A 150 19.22 4.83 -11.89
N VAL A 151 19.83 3.75 -11.39
CA VAL A 151 20.62 2.82 -12.20
C VAL A 151 19.85 1.55 -12.55
N ARG A 152 18.96 1.14 -11.65
CA ARG A 152 18.02 0.03 -11.88
C ARG A 152 16.86 0.11 -10.89
N GLY A 153 15.78 -0.58 -11.19
CA GLY A 153 14.64 -0.67 -10.30
C GLY A 153 13.86 -1.94 -10.49
N LYS A 154 13.18 -2.35 -9.42
CA LYS A 154 12.19 -3.41 -9.42
C LYS A 154 10.82 -2.85 -9.06
N VAL A 155 9.80 -3.37 -9.71
CA VAL A 155 8.42 -2.95 -9.52
C VAL A 155 7.60 -4.17 -9.16
N TYR A 156 6.84 -4.07 -8.08
CA TYR A 156 5.91 -5.07 -7.59
C TYR A 156 4.51 -4.48 -7.63
N GLU A 157 3.68 -4.96 -8.53
CA GLU A 157 2.42 -4.30 -8.90
C GLU A 157 1.23 -5.25 -8.74
N ILE A 158 0.17 -4.75 -8.13
CA ILE A 158 -1.15 -5.36 -8.11
C ILE A 158 -2.10 -4.39 -8.81
N ALA A 159 -2.75 -4.86 -9.88
CA ALA A 159 -3.74 -4.09 -10.62
C ALA A 159 -4.81 -5.05 -11.14
N GLU A 160 -6.04 -4.84 -10.70
CA GLU A 160 -7.19 -5.64 -11.09
C GLU A 160 -8.44 -4.75 -11.18
N ASP A 161 -9.54 -5.30 -11.70
CA ASP A 161 -10.83 -4.65 -11.65
C ASP A 161 -11.21 -4.36 -10.18
N PRO A 162 -11.58 -3.13 -9.82
CA PRO A 162 -12.02 -2.78 -8.48
C PRO A 162 -13.12 -3.68 -7.89
N GLU A 163 -14.02 -4.18 -8.73
CA GLU A 163 -15.10 -5.07 -8.33
C GLU A 163 -14.70 -6.56 -8.34
N PHE A 164 -13.48 -6.89 -8.78
CA PHE A 164 -13.02 -8.28 -8.74
C PHE A 164 -12.92 -8.76 -7.29
N GLU A 165 -13.60 -9.86 -7.01
CA GLU A 165 -13.71 -10.45 -5.69
C GLU A 165 -12.80 -11.68 -5.56
N ILE A 166 -11.92 -11.68 -4.54
CA ILE A 166 -11.11 -12.85 -4.21
C ILE A 166 -11.95 -13.90 -3.48
N THR A 167 -11.71 -15.16 -3.82
CA THR A 167 -12.36 -16.30 -3.18
C THR A 167 -11.34 -17.38 -2.87
N GLU A 168 -11.75 -18.41 -2.15
CA GLU A 168 -10.95 -19.62 -1.90
C GLU A 168 -10.52 -20.36 -3.17
N LEU A 169 -11.20 -20.11 -4.29
CA LEU A 169 -10.87 -20.69 -5.60
C LEU A 169 -9.82 -19.87 -6.36
N THR A 170 -9.63 -18.62 -5.97
CA THR A 170 -8.69 -17.67 -6.59
C THR A 170 -7.74 -17.04 -5.57
N PRO A 171 -7.11 -17.82 -4.68
CA PRO A 171 -6.43 -17.28 -3.48
C PRO A 171 -5.21 -16.40 -3.80
N ASP A 172 -4.65 -16.54 -5.01
CA ASP A 172 -3.47 -15.81 -5.48
C ASP A 172 -3.79 -14.69 -6.48
N ALA A 173 -5.07 -14.30 -6.63
CA ALA A 173 -5.49 -13.33 -7.63
C ALA A 173 -4.77 -11.97 -7.48
N PHE A 174 -4.47 -11.55 -6.26
CA PHE A 174 -3.75 -10.31 -5.98
C PHE A 174 -2.28 -10.51 -5.64
N ARG A 175 -1.67 -11.61 -6.11
CA ARG A 175 -0.23 -11.78 -6.01
C ARG A 175 0.48 -10.68 -6.80
N PRO A 176 1.40 -9.92 -6.18
CA PRO A 176 2.16 -8.89 -6.89
C PRO A 176 2.90 -9.45 -8.11
N ARG A 177 2.82 -8.75 -9.23
CA ARG A 177 3.59 -9.05 -10.45
C ARG A 177 4.91 -8.31 -10.37
N GLU A 178 6.02 -9.03 -10.42
CA GLU A 178 7.35 -8.43 -10.43
C GLU A 178 7.73 -8.04 -11.86
N LYS A 179 8.27 -6.84 -12.03
CA LYS A 179 8.75 -6.27 -13.28
C LYS A 179 10.05 -5.52 -13.05
N GLU A 180 10.88 -5.42 -14.07
CA GLU A 180 12.07 -4.57 -14.04
C GLU A 180 11.71 -3.17 -14.52
N LEU A 181 12.26 -2.14 -13.85
CA LEU A 181 12.20 -0.77 -14.33
C LEU A 181 13.33 -0.53 -15.33
N THR A 182 12.97 -0.26 -16.58
CA THR A 182 13.91 0.10 -17.65
C THR A 182 13.82 1.59 -17.92
N GLY A 183 14.79 2.37 -17.41
CA GLY A 183 14.77 3.83 -17.51
C GLY A 183 14.06 4.51 -16.34
N GLU A 184 13.55 5.72 -16.58
CA GLU A 184 12.97 6.58 -15.55
C GLU A 184 11.45 6.73 -15.68
N GLU A 185 10.85 6.17 -16.73
CA GLU A 185 9.41 6.25 -16.97
C GLU A 185 8.68 5.00 -16.45
N TRP A 186 7.52 5.23 -15.82
CA TRP A 186 6.61 4.15 -15.44
C TRP A 186 5.15 4.54 -15.69
N VAL A 187 4.36 3.53 -16.02
CA VAL A 187 2.90 3.67 -16.19
C VAL A 187 2.23 2.88 -15.09
N PHE A 188 1.63 3.57 -14.13
CA PHE A 188 0.81 2.97 -13.10
C PHE A 188 -0.57 2.64 -13.66
N PRO A 189 -0.97 1.36 -13.75
CA PRO A 189 -2.30 0.99 -14.22
C PRO A 189 -3.43 1.63 -13.41
N SER A 190 -4.62 1.68 -13.96
CA SER A 190 -5.83 2.04 -13.19
C SER A 190 -5.99 1.13 -11.97
N ALA A 191 -6.52 1.67 -10.88
CA ALA A 191 -6.78 0.91 -9.64
C ALA A 191 -5.59 0.06 -9.19
N SER A 192 -4.36 0.58 -9.27
CA SER A 192 -3.16 -0.19 -8.93
C SER A 192 -2.58 0.22 -7.59
N VAL A 193 -1.95 -0.77 -6.95
CA VAL A 193 -1.07 -0.60 -5.78
C VAL A 193 0.29 -1.16 -6.15
N THR A 194 1.31 -0.31 -6.07
CA THR A 194 2.65 -0.63 -6.56
C THR A 194 3.68 -0.32 -5.48
N ALA A 195 4.58 -1.26 -5.23
CA ALA A 195 5.83 -1.00 -4.53
C ALA A 195 6.98 -0.97 -5.52
N MET A 196 7.90 -0.02 -5.36
CA MET A 196 9.09 0.08 -6.18
C MET A 196 10.34 0.08 -5.31
N GLU A 197 11.39 -0.58 -5.78
CA GLU A 197 12.73 -0.53 -5.22
C GLU A 197 13.66 0.06 -6.28
N LEU A 198 14.24 1.22 -5.99
CA LEU A 198 15.14 1.93 -6.90
C LEU A 198 16.55 1.91 -6.31
N GLU A 199 17.53 1.46 -7.08
CA GLU A 199 18.93 1.60 -6.74
C GLU A 199 19.47 2.86 -7.41
N CYS A 200 20.08 3.73 -6.60
CA CYS A 200 20.53 5.03 -7.03
C CYS A 200 22.04 5.19 -6.79
N VAL A 201 22.67 6.03 -7.60
CA VAL A 201 24.06 6.47 -7.39
C VAL A 201 24.08 8.00 -7.38
N ALA A 202 25.02 8.60 -6.62
CA ALA A 202 25.16 10.03 -6.60
C ALA A 202 25.47 10.57 -8.01
N GLU A 203 24.81 11.66 -8.40
CA GLU A 203 25.20 12.38 -9.61
C GLU A 203 26.54 13.07 -9.39
N ILE A 204 27.52 12.76 -10.21
CA ILE A 204 28.78 13.50 -10.26
C ILE A 204 28.45 14.81 -10.98
N LYS A 205 28.44 15.91 -10.26
CA LYS A 205 28.39 17.24 -10.88
C LYS A 205 29.79 17.52 -11.43
N ASP A 206 29.91 17.52 -12.74
CA ASP A 206 31.09 18.03 -13.47
C ASP A 206 31.22 19.55 -13.24
#